data_bf0554e641bd578d5f176608f2640266
#
_entry.id   bf0554e641bd578d5f176608f2640266
#
_cell.length_a   1.000
_cell.length_b   1.000
_cell.length_c   1.000
_cell.angle_alpha   90.00
_cell.angle_beta   90.00
_cell.angle_gamma   90.00
#
_symmetry.space_group_name_H-M   'P 1'
#
loop_
_entity.id
_entity.type
_entity.pdbx_description
1 polymer ?
#
loop_
_entity_poly.entity_id
_entity_poly.type
_entity_poly.pdbx_seq_one_letter_code
_entity_poly.pdbx_strand_id
1 'polypeptide(L)'
;MLSSTYRMRPDRFLGLFALGLIILGLAAVLWAVGVADTAVAVILVLGGLVALTGLWVLARPPVLARLDDGGVRVRGLRTEWSDIAVVGKVATTQGKALAIRTKRADDTLLIPLRWMKAAQGAKLETELREWLNAAHGYTEWDGTAGDDPDQQE
;
A
#
# COMPACT_ATOMS: atom_id res chain seq x y z
N MET A 1 -12.72 -14.13 -13.89
CA MET A 1 -13.06 -12.96 -13.01
C MET A 1 -12.08 -11.84 -13.29
N LEU A 2 -12.47 -10.56 -13.08
CA LEU A 2 -11.61 -9.42 -13.42
C LEU A 2 -10.55 -9.21 -12.33
N SER A 3 -9.29 -9.00 -12.70
CA SER A 3 -8.24 -8.68 -11.74
C SER A 3 -8.44 -7.28 -11.14
N SER A 4 -8.37 -7.18 -9.82
CA SER A 4 -8.48 -5.90 -9.10
C SER A 4 -7.12 -5.42 -8.61
N THR A 5 -6.83 -4.12 -8.81
CA THR A 5 -5.55 -3.53 -8.42
C THR A 5 -5.80 -2.38 -7.45
N TYR A 6 -5.17 -2.45 -6.29
CA TYR A 6 -5.26 -1.46 -5.22
C TYR A 6 -3.97 -0.67 -5.12
N ARG A 7 -4.08 0.67 -5.21
CA ARG A 7 -2.94 1.58 -5.22
C ARG A 7 -2.89 2.45 -3.97
N MET A 8 -1.71 2.94 -3.65
CA MET A 8 -1.53 3.92 -2.57
C MET A 8 -2.25 5.24 -2.90
N ARG A 9 -2.63 5.95 -1.85
CA ARG A 9 -3.18 7.31 -1.97
C ARG A 9 -2.10 8.25 -2.50
N PRO A 10 -2.34 8.93 -3.62
CA PRO A 10 -1.36 9.84 -4.22
C PRO A 10 -1.08 11.06 -3.34
N ASP A 11 -2.07 11.54 -2.58
CA ASP A 11 -1.96 12.70 -1.70
C ASP A 11 -0.85 12.60 -0.64
N ARG A 12 -0.43 11.37 -0.27
CA ARG A 12 0.72 11.19 0.63
C ARG A 12 2.06 11.61 0.04
N PHE A 13 2.15 11.64 -1.28
CA PHE A 13 3.36 12.03 -1.98
C PHE A 13 3.41 13.51 -2.36
N LEU A 14 2.31 14.25 -2.10
CA LEU A 14 2.27 15.70 -2.25
C LEU A 14 3.36 16.39 -1.45
N GLY A 15 3.66 15.92 -0.23
CA GLY A 15 4.73 16.46 0.59
C GLY A 15 6.11 16.33 -0.05
N LEU A 16 6.39 15.22 -0.73
CA LEU A 16 7.65 15.03 -1.44
C LEU A 16 7.78 15.99 -2.63
N PHE A 17 6.70 16.15 -3.39
CA PHE A 17 6.67 17.10 -4.51
C PHE A 17 6.83 18.55 -4.01
N ALA A 18 6.09 18.93 -2.95
CA ALA A 18 6.20 20.25 -2.34
C ALA A 18 7.60 20.54 -1.81
N LEU A 19 8.26 19.54 -1.18
CA LEU A 19 9.65 19.65 -0.73
C LEU A 19 10.58 19.97 -1.88
N GLY A 20 10.45 19.28 -3.01
CA GLY A 20 11.23 19.55 -4.22
C GLY A 20 11.06 20.99 -4.72
N LEU A 21 9.81 21.51 -4.72
CA LEU A 21 9.53 22.89 -5.10
C LEU A 21 10.13 23.91 -4.12
N ILE A 22 10.12 23.61 -2.81
CA ILE A 22 10.75 24.48 -1.80
C ILE A 22 12.26 24.54 -2.02
N ILE A 23 12.92 23.40 -2.31
CA ILE A 23 14.36 23.36 -2.59
C ILE A 23 14.68 24.17 -3.85
N LEU A 24 13.87 24.05 -4.90
CA LEU A 24 14.04 24.84 -6.13
C LEU A 24 13.87 26.34 -5.87
N GLY A 25 12.88 26.73 -5.06
CA GLY A 25 12.66 28.12 -4.64
C GLY A 25 13.86 28.67 -3.86
N LEU A 26 14.42 27.85 -2.96
CA LEU A 26 15.63 28.22 -2.20
C LEU A 26 16.82 28.45 -3.14
N ALA A 27 17.02 27.58 -4.13
CA ALA A 27 18.09 27.75 -5.12
C ALA A 27 17.95 29.07 -5.91
N ALA A 28 16.73 29.45 -6.28
CA ALA A 28 16.47 30.72 -6.97
C ALA A 28 16.82 31.93 -6.07
N VAL A 29 16.49 31.88 -4.78
CA VAL A 29 16.85 32.94 -3.82
C VAL A 29 18.38 33.01 -3.65
N LEU A 30 19.05 31.90 -3.47
CA LEU A 30 20.51 31.84 -3.32
C LEU A 30 21.23 32.41 -4.55
N TRP A 31 20.73 32.11 -5.75
CA TRP A 31 21.24 32.68 -6.98
C TRP A 31 21.06 34.20 -7.03
N ALA A 32 19.89 34.70 -6.62
CA ALA A 32 19.60 36.14 -6.61
C ALA A 32 20.49 36.94 -5.61
N VAL A 33 20.96 36.30 -4.53
CA VAL A 33 21.87 36.91 -3.53
C VAL A 33 23.35 36.72 -3.88
N GLY A 34 23.68 36.12 -5.04
CA GLY A 34 25.06 36.01 -5.53
C GLY A 34 25.87 34.87 -4.89
N VAL A 35 25.22 33.82 -4.41
CA VAL A 35 25.90 32.61 -3.95
C VAL A 35 26.58 31.91 -5.13
N ALA A 36 27.72 31.27 -4.88
CA ALA A 36 28.51 30.57 -5.89
C ALA A 36 27.66 29.65 -6.79
N ASP A 37 27.80 29.80 -8.12
CA ASP A 37 27.01 29.10 -9.14
C ASP A 37 27.04 27.58 -8.99
N THR A 38 28.15 27.01 -8.57
CA THR A 38 28.29 25.56 -8.34
C THR A 38 27.39 25.05 -7.22
N ALA A 39 27.27 25.80 -6.11
CA ALA A 39 26.40 25.43 -5.00
C ALA A 39 24.93 25.51 -5.42
N VAL A 40 24.56 26.57 -6.14
CA VAL A 40 23.19 26.74 -6.67
C VAL A 40 22.86 25.64 -7.66
N ALA A 41 23.77 25.27 -8.56
CA ALA A 41 23.57 24.19 -9.52
C ALA A 41 23.31 22.83 -8.84
N VAL A 42 24.05 22.50 -7.76
CA VAL A 42 23.83 21.26 -6.99
C VAL A 42 22.44 21.26 -6.37
N ILE A 43 22.02 22.37 -5.75
CA ILE A 43 20.70 22.48 -5.11
C ILE A 43 19.57 22.38 -6.16
N LEU A 44 19.74 22.99 -7.34
CA LEU A 44 18.79 22.88 -8.45
C LEU A 44 18.63 21.43 -8.92
N VAL A 45 19.74 20.70 -9.10
CA VAL A 45 19.70 19.29 -9.51
C VAL A 45 19.01 18.44 -8.45
N LEU A 46 19.35 18.60 -7.18
CA LEU A 46 18.71 17.87 -6.09
C LEU A 46 17.23 18.19 -5.97
N GLY A 47 16.85 19.46 -5.98
CA GLY A 47 15.46 19.90 -5.93
C GLY A 47 14.66 19.39 -7.12
N GLY A 48 15.24 19.44 -8.32
CA GLY A 48 14.65 18.90 -9.54
C GLY A 48 14.41 17.39 -9.46
N LEU A 49 15.38 16.62 -8.98
CA LEU A 49 15.24 15.17 -8.80
C LEU A 49 14.13 14.82 -7.79
N VAL A 50 14.07 15.53 -6.67
CA VAL A 50 13.03 15.33 -5.64
C VAL A 50 11.65 15.69 -6.20
N ALA A 51 11.51 16.81 -6.90
CA ALA A 51 10.26 17.24 -7.51
C ALA A 51 9.79 16.26 -8.58
N LEU A 52 10.68 15.83 -9.49
CA LEU A 52 10.38 14.86 -10.54
C LEU A 52 9.98 13.50 -9.96
N THR A 53 10.67 13.03 -8.93
CA THR A 53 10.32 11.79 -8.22
C THR A 53 8.95 11.91 -7.58
N GLY A 54 8.66 13.04 -6.90
CA GLY A 54 7.35 13.30 -6.34
C GLY A 54 6.25 13.30 -7.38
N LEU A 55 6.47 13.99 -8.51
CA LEU A 55 5.52 14.04 -9.63
C LEU A 55 5.31 12.66 -10.28
N TRP A 56 6.37 11.89 -10.46
CA TRP A 56 6.29 10.53 -10.99
C TRP A 56 5.43 9.62 -10.11
N VAL A 57 5.64 9.65 -8.78
CA VAL A 57 4.87 8.83 -7.83
C VAL A 57 3.42 9.31 -7.73
N LEU A 58 3.16 10.62 -7.86
CA LEU A 58 1.80 11.18 -7.95
C LEU A 58 1.07 10.67 -9.19
N ALA A 59 1.75 10.64 -10.34
CA ALA A 59 1.18 10.17 -11.61
C ALA A 59 0.98 8.64 -11.63
N ARG A 60 1.90 7.90 -10.99
CA ARG A 60 1.89 6.42 -10.96
C ARG A 60 2.04 5.91 -9.54
N PRO A 61 1.00 6.04 -8.69
CA PRO A 61 1.07 5.59 -7.31
C PRO A 61 1.36 4.09 -7.23
N PRO A 62 2.25 3.67 -6.30
CA PRO A 62 2.65 2.28 -6.15
C PRO A 62 1.46 1.37 -5.87
N VAL A 63 1.52 0.16 -6.43
CA VAL A 63 0.52 -0.87 -6.20
C VAL A 63 0.76 -1.50 -4.83
N LEU A 64 -0.27 -1.51 -3.97
CA LEU A 64 -0.23 -2.14 -2.65
C LEU A 64 -0.63 -3.59 -2.69
N ALA A 65 -1.73 -3.87 -3.40
CA ALA A 65 -2.26 -5.22 -3.54
C ALA A 65 -2.87 -5.40 -4.93
N ARG A 66 -2.74 -6.60 -5.47
CA ARG A 66 -3.40 -7.04 -6.70
C ARG A 66 -4.03 -8.39 -6.43
N LEU A 67 -5.32 -8.50 -6.75
CA LEU A 67 -6.08 -9.73 -6.68
C LEU A 67 -6.28 -10.24 -8.10
N ASP A 68 -6.00 -11.50 -8.34
CA ASP A 68 -6.25 -12.19 -9.62
C ASP A 68 -6.78 -13.61 -9.35
N ASP A 69 -7.18 -14.31 -10.41
CA ASP A 69 -7.74 -15.67 -10.32
C ASP A 69 -6.79 -16.67 -9.62
N GLY A 70 -5.49 -16.43 -9.63
CA GLY A 70 -4.49 -17.31 -9.04
C GLY A 70 -4.10 -16.95 -7.62
N GLY A 71 -4.54 -15.82 -7.07
CA GLY A 71 -4.18 -15.44 -5.71
C GLY A 71 -4.08 -13.93 -5.47
N VAL A 72 -3.51 -13.59 -4.34
CA VAL A 72 -3.23 -12.22 -3.93
C VAL A 72 -1.73 -11.92 -4.03
N ARG A 73 -1.41 -10.76 -4.61
CA ARG A 73 -0.04 -10.25 -4.64
C ARG A 73 0.05 -8.98 -3.79
N VAL A 74 0.90 -9.00 -2.78
CA VAL A 74 1.16 -7.87 -1.88
C VAL A 74 2.65 -7.54 -1.92
N ARG A 75 3.02 -6.32 -2.26
CA ARG A 75 4.42 -5.86 -2.34
C ARG A 75 5.34 -6.79 -3.16
N GLY A 76 4.82 -7.40 -4.22
CA GLY A 76 5.58 -8.32 -5.06
C GLY A 76 5.54 -9.79 -4.64
N LEU A 77 5.18 -10.09 -3.41
CA LEU A 77 4.96 -11.47 -2.93
C LEU A 77 3.60 -11.96 -3.40
N ARG A 78 3.57 -13.13 -4.01
CA ARG A 78 2.34 -13.79 -4.47
C ARG A 78 1.99 -14.93 -3.54
N THR A 79 0.72 -15.00 -3.15
CA THR A 79 0.15 -16.08 -2.36
C THR A 79 -1.08 -16.61 -3.08
N GLU A 80 -1.16 -17.90 -3.27
CA GLU A 80 -2.32 -18.55 -3.87
C GLU A 80 -3.50 -18.57 -2.89
N TRP A 81 -4.73 -18.52 -3.43
CA TRP A 81 -5.94 -18.54 -2.60
C TRP A 81 -6.03 -19.79 -1.72
N SER A 82 -5.59 -20.94 -2.23
CA SER A 82 -5.54 -22.22 -1.51
C SER A 82 -4.60 -22.21 -0.29
N ASP A 83 -3.57 -21.37 -0.32
CA ASP A 83 -2.58 -21.26 0.75
C ASP A 83 -2.98 -20.25 1.83
N ILE A 84 -4.03 -19.46 1.62
CA ILE A 84 -4.52 -18.51 2.61
C ILE A 84 -5.37 -19.24 3.65
N ALA A 85 -4.97 -19.11 4.92
CA ALA A 85 -5.71 -19.70 6.04
C ALA A 85 -6.79 -18.74 6.58
N VAL A 86 -6.39 -17.50 6.87
CA VAL A 86 -7.27 -16.50 7.49
C VAL A 86 -6.93 -15.11 6.96
N VAL A 87 -7.98 -14.29 6.77
CA VAL A 87 -7.86 -12.86 6.51
C VAL A 87 -8.60 -12.11 7.61
N GLY A 88 -7.90 -11.23 8.32
CA GLY A 88 -8.48 -10.49 9.43
C GLY A 88 -8.01 -9.05 9.51
N LYS A 89 -8.74 -8.21 10.23
CA LYS A 89 -8.29 -6.86 10.57
C LYS A 89 -7.43 -6.92 11.82
N VAL A 90 -6.24 -6.35 11.75
CA VAL A 90 -5.36 -6.21 12.91
C VAL A 90 -5.04 -4.75 13.16
N ALA A 91 -4.99 -4.39 14.43
CA ALA A 91 -4.45 -3.11 14.86
C ALA A 91 -2.93 -3.24 14.97
N THR A 92 -2.21 -2.38 14.25
CA THR A 92 -0.75 -2.29 14.34
C THR A 92 -0.37 -0.95 14.94
N THR A 93 0.88 -0.80 15.38
CA THR A 93 1.43 0.49 15.82
C THR A 93 1.30 1.58 14.77
N GLN A 94 1.15 1.19 13.53
CA GLN A 94 0.99 2.09 12.38
C GLN A 94 -0.48 2.29 11.95
N GLY A 95 -1.46 1.77 12.70
CA GLY A 95 -2.88 1.84 12.40
C GLY A 95 -3.48 0.50 11.94
N LYS A 96 -4.71 0.56 11.42
CA LYS A 96 -5.42 -0.65 10.97
C LYS A 96 -4.77 -1.23 9.71
N ALA A 97 -4.59 -2.54 9.70
CA ALA A 97 -4.10 -3.31 8.55
C ALA A 97 -4.98 -4.54 8.32
N LEU A 98 -5.01 -5.03 7.08
CA LEU A 98 -5.50 -6.37 6.77
C LEU A 98 -4.32 -7.33 6.87
N ALA A 99 -4.47 -8.36 7.70
CA ALA A 99 -3.51 -9.45 7.85
C ALA A 99 -4.00 -10.64 7.04
N ILE A 100 -3.16 -11.15 6.17
CA ILE A 100 -3.38 -12.38 5.40
C ILE A 100 -2.41 -13.40 5.96
N ARG A 101 -2.92 -14.42 6.65
CA ARG A 101 -2.12 -15.51 7.20
C ARG A 101 -2.13 -16.69 6.23
N THR A 102 -0.96 -17.23 5.95
CA THR A 102 -0.82 -18.40 5.08
C THR A 102 -0.80 -19.70 5.88
N LYS A 103 -1.22 -20.80 5.24
CA LYS A 103 -1.23 -22.15 5.87
C LYS A 103 0.19 -22.72 6.07
N ARG A 104 1.13 -22.35 5.20
CA ARG A 104 2.45 -22.98 5.11
C ARG A 104 3.57 -22.27 5.83
N ALA A 105 3.40 -20.99 6.13
CA ALA A 105 4.42 -20.21 6.79
C ALA A 105 3.78 -19.36 7.88
N ASP A 106 4.52 -19.11 8.97
CA ASP A 106 4.15 -18.09 9.97
C ASP A 106 4.19 -16.68 9.40
N ASP A 107 4.35 -16.55 8.08
CA ASP A 107 4.38 -15.28 7.37
C ASP A 107 2.99 -14.69 7.26
N THR A 108 2.81 -13.57 7.97
CA THR A 108 1.61 -12.76 7.87
C THR A 108 1.86 -11.60 6.93
N LEU A 109 1.16 -11.58 5.79
CA LEU A 109 1.20 -10.46 4.87
C LEU A 109 0.30 -9.34 5.40
N LEU A 110 0.87 -8.16 5.63
CA LEU A 110 0.14 -7.00 6.14
C LEU A 110 -0.12 -5.98 5.03
N ILE A 111 -1.39 -5.65 4.82
CA ILE A 111 -1.82 -4.59 3.91
C ILE A 111 -2.25 -3.39 4.76
N PRO A 112 -1.45 -2.32 4.85
CA PRO A 112 -1.79 -1.17 5.67
C PRO A 112 -2.94 -0.36 5.05
N LEU A 113 -4.12 -0.41 5.67
CA LEU A 113 -5.34 0.26 5.20
C LEU A 113 -5.21 1.79 5.19
N ARG A 114 -4.37 2.34 6.08
CA ARG A 114 -4.11 3.78 6.14
C ARG A 114 -3.52 4.37 4.85
N TRP A 115 -2.95 3.52 3.99
CA TRP A 115 -2.33 3.96 2.74
C TRP A 115 -3.31 3.94 1.56
N MET A 116 -4.54 3.52 1.81
CA MET A 116 -5.64 3.52 0.86
C MET A 116 -6.71 4.55 1.22
N LYS A 117 -7.56 4.90 0.26
CA LYS A 117 -8.82 5.60 0.57
C LYS A 117 -9.75 4.63 1.32
N ALA A 118 -10.55 5.14 2.27
CA ALA A 118 -11.43 4.29 3.09
C ALA A 118 -12.35 3.40 2.23
N ALA A 119 -12.94 3.96 1.17
CA ALA A 119 -13.77 3.21 0.24
C ALA A 119 -13.00 2.08 -0.49
N GLN A 120 -11.73 2.29 -0.83
CA GLN A 120 -10.89 1.25 -1.45
C GLN A 120 -10.52 0.15 -0.45
N GLY A 121 -10.29 0.52 0.83
CA GLY A 121 -10.03 -0.46 1.88
C GLY A 121 -11.24 -1.36 2.15
N ALA A 122 -12.46 -0.79 2.19
CA ALA A 122 -13.69 -1.55 2.33
C ALA A 122 -13.93 -2.47 1.13
N LYS A 123 -13.74 -1.95 -0.09
CA LYS A 123 -13.86 -2.74 -1.31
C LYS A 123 -12.87 -3.90 -1.36
N LEU A 124 -11.59 -3.67 -0.99
CA LEU A 124 -10.58 -4.71 -0.91
C LEU A 124 -10.98 -5.82 0.05
N GLU A 125 -11.52 -5.45 1.22
CA GLU A 125 -11.98 -6.43 2.21
C GLU A 125 -13.12 -7.29 1.67
N THR A 126 -14.13 -6.67 1.05
CA THR A 126 -15.24 -7.40 0.44
C THR A 126 -14.75 -8.34 -0.66
N GLU A 127 -13.93 -7.86 -1.60
CA GLU A 127 -13.39 -8.69 -2.67
C GLU A 127 -12.51 -9.83 -2.14
N LEU A 128 -11.67 -9.58 -1.10
CA LEU A 128 -10.89 -10.65 -0.48
C LEU A 128 -11.75 -11.75 0.13
N ARG A 129 -12.87 -11.37 0.77
CA ARG A 129 -13.84 -12.35 1.31
C ARG A 129 -14.50 -13.16 0.20
N GLU A 130 -14.94 -12.48 -0.85
CA GLU A 130 -15.58 -13.16 -2.01
C GLU A 130 -14.64 -14.16 -2.66
N TRP A 131 -13.39 -13.76 -2.90
CA TRP A 131 -12.37 -14.64 -3.47
C TRP A 131 -12.04 -15.82 -2.54
N LEU A 132 -11.92 -15.57 -1.24
CA LEU A 132 -11.62 -16.60 -0.26
C LEU A 132 -12.79 -17.61 -0.16
N ASN A 133 -14.02 -17.12 -0.13
CA ASN A 133 -15.20 -17.96 -0.12
C ASN A 133 -15.28 -18.83 -1.38
N ALA A 134 -15.02 -18.24 -2.55
CA ALA A 134 -15.01 -18.98 -3.81
C ALA A 134 -13.91 -20.05 -3.84
N ALA A 135 -12.73 -19.77 -3.30
CA ALA A 135 -11.61 -20.70 -3.30
C ALA A 135 -11.76 -21.85 -2.30
N HIS A 136 -12.44 -21.62 -1.18
CA HIS A 136 -12.65 -22.62 -0.13
C HIS A 136 -14.04 -23.28 -0.17
N GLY A 137 -14.92 -22.87 -1.11
CA GLY A 137 -16.26 -23.42 -1.28
C GLY A 137 -17.23 -23.02 -0.17
N TYR A 138 -16.94 -21.95 0.57
CA TYR A 138 -17.88 -21.43 1.58
C TYR A 138 -18.97 -20.60 0.90
N THR A 139 -20.22 -20.80 1.32
CA THR A 139 -21.37 -20.03 0.85
C THR A 139 -21.38 -18.61 1.46
N GLU A 140 -20.93 -18.48 2.69
CA GLU A 140 -20.81 -17.20 3.39
C GLU A 140 -19.78 -17.30 4.52
N TRP A 141 -18.79 -16.40 4.54
CA TRP A 141 -17.90 -16.28 5.68
C TRP A 141 -18.34 -15.06 6.51
N ASP A 142 -18.83 -15.31 7.72
CA ASP A 142 -19.37 -14.29 8.61
C ASP A 142 -18.32 -13.43 9.32
N GLY A 143 -17.03 -13.72 9.08
CA GLY A 143 -15.93 -12.95 9.66
C GLY A 143 -15.61 -13.29 11.11
N THR A 144 -16.30 -14.24 11.71
CA THR A 144 -15.95 -14.81 13.00
C THR A 144 -14.88 -15.87 12.78
N ALA A 145 -13.61 -15.51 12.99
CA ALA A 145 -12.54 -16.48 13.08
C ALA A 145 -12.74 -17.26 14.38
N GLY A 146 -13.36 -18.46 14.24
CA GLY A 146 -13.23 -19.56 15.15
C GLY A 146 -13.36 -19.25 16.65
N ASP A 147 -14.57 -19.03 17.12
CA ASP A 147 -14.96 -19.65 18.39
C ASP A 147 -15.21 -21.13 18.06
N ASP A 148 -14.14 -21.88 17.92
CA ASP A 148 -14.20 -23.34 17.91
C ASP A 148 -14.47 -23.75 19.35
N PRO A 149 -15.70 -24.22 19.71
CA PRO A 149 -16.03 -24.55 21.09
C PRO A 149 -15.24 -25.75 21.63
N ASP A 150 -14.47 -26.42 20.77
CA ASP A 150 -13.72 -27.63 21.12
C ASP A 150 -12.28 -27.39 21.62
N GLN A 151 -11.86 -26.11 21.81
CA GLN A 151 -10.54 -25.80 22.41
C GLN A 151 -10.59 -25.40 23.89
N GLN A 152 -11.66 -25.75 24.61
CA GLN A 152 -11.74 -25.64 26.07
C GLN A 152 -11.88 -27.03 26.71
N GLU A 153 -10.87 -27.87 26.59
CA GLU A 153 -10.60 -28.98 27.54
C GLU A 153 -9.13 -29.05 27.88
#